data_c9e330f0d28d7ec7904a406572ad9386
#
_entry.id   c9e330f0d28d7ec7904a406572ad9386
#
_cell.length_a   1.000
_cell.length_b   1.000
_cell.length_c   1.000
_cell.angle_alpha   90.00
_cell.angle_beta   90.00
_cell.angle_gamma   90.00
#
_symmetry.space_group_name_H-M   'P 1'
#
loop_
_entity.id
_entity.type
_entity.pdbx_description
1 polymer ?
#
loop_
_entity_poly.entity_id
_entity_poly.type
_entity_poly.pdbx_seq_one_letter_code
_entity_poly.pdbx_strand_id
1 'polypeptide(L)'
;LTVMVGGKLDPNFGTPLELTAEVVAIGGGRFDVNMLGFESFDLGQAVLLAVGAIRILVTEKRGIGGNHPSVYEHFDIDLADAKMVVLKTASNWQFYQQWISEVIRVDTPGGTTSHLEELPWQHLPRPIYPLDEMAEE
;
A
#
# COMPACT_ATOMS: atom_id res chain seq x y z
N LEU A 1 12.16 -12.40 15.52
CA LEU A 1 12.66 -13.08 14.31
C LEU A 1 13.31 -12.10 13.36
N THR A 2 14.24 -12.58 12.51
CA THR A 2 14.83 -11.78 11.44
C THR A 2 14.20 -12.20 10.12
N VAL A 3 13.71 -11.25 9.34
CA VAL A 3 13.01 -11.47 8.07
C VAL A 3 13.45 -10.46 7.01
N MET A 4 13.38 -10.90 5.76
CA MET A 4 13.54 -10.02 4.59
C MET A 4 12.18 -9.56 4.12
N VAL A 5 11.92 -8.26 4.08
CA VAL A 5 10.65 -7.67 3.65
C VAL A 5 10.82 -6.78 2.41
N GLY A 6 9.77 -6.67 1.60
CA GLY A 6 9.77 -5.86 0.38
C GLY A 6 10.68 -6.37 -0.73
N GLY A 7 10.77 -5.66 -1.83
CA GLY A 7 11.75 -5.77 -2.92
C GLY A 7 11.95 -7.13 -3.60
N LYS A 8 11.06 -8.12 -3.36
CA LYS A 8 11.26 -9.51 -3.83
C LYS A 8 10.59 -9.80 -5.17
N LEU A 9 9.61 -9.00 -5.55
CA LEU A 9 8.82 -9.25 -6.78
C LEU A 9 9.47 -8.66 -8.01
N ASP A 10 10.07 -7.48 -7.87
CA ASP A 10 10.72 -6.79 -8.97
C ASP A 10 11.96 -6.03 -8.44
N PRO A 11 13.16 -6.46 -8.83
CA PRO A 11 14.40 -5.84 -8.37
C PRO A 11 14.63 -4.43 -8.92
N ASN A 12 13.87 -4.01 -9.97
CA ASN A 12 13.99 -2.67 -10.52
C ASN A 12 13.38 -1.61 -9.59
N PHE A 13 12.45 -1.99 -8.71
CA PHE A 13 11.72 -1.07 -7.83
C PHE A 13 12.12 -1.16 -6.36
N GLY A 14 13.11 -1.94 -6.03
CA GLY A 14 13.62 -2.00 -4.67
C GLY A 14 14.39 -3.28 -4.35
N THR A 15 15.08 -3.24 -3.23
CA THR A 15 15.79 -4.39 -2.67
C THR A 15 15.13 -4.85 -1.38
N PRO A 16 15.17 -6.17 -1.05
CA PRO A 16 14.67 -6.64 0.22
C PRO A 16 15.42 -6.00 1.39
N LEU A 17 14.66 -5.57 2.39
CA LEU A 17 15.19 -5.02 3.64
C LEU A 17 15.19 -6.10 4.74
N GLU A 18 16.32 -6.34 5.35
CA GLU A 18 16.42 -7.20 6.53
C GLU A 18 15.90 -6.45 7.76
N LEU A 19 14.97 -7.06 8.46
CA LEU A 19 14.40 -6.54 9.70
C LEU A 19 14.47 -7.58 10.80
N THR A 20 14.90 -7.15 11.99
CA THR A 20 14.67 -7.90 13.23
C THR A 20 13.41 -7.36 13.89
N ALA A 21 12.37 -8.18 13.95
CA ALA A 21 11.06 -7.81 14.40
C ALA A 21 10.52 -8.77 15.47
N GLU A 22 9.67 -8.26 16.34
CA GLU A 22 8.82 -9.03 17.23
C GLU A 22 7.53 -9.41 16.48
N VAL A 23 7.05 -10.65 16.67
CA VAL A 23 5.72 -11.07 16.20
C VAL A 23 4.70 -10.69 17.27
N VAL A 24 3.85 -9.73 16.99
CA VAL A 24 2.84 -9.22 17.92
C VAL A 24 1.56 -10.05 17.86
N ALA A 25 1.12 -10.38 16.63
CA ALA A 25 -0.07 -11.18 16.41
C ALA A 25 0.05 -11.99 15.11
N ILE A 26 -0.63 -13.14 15.09
CA ILE A 26 -0.82 -13.98 13.90
C ILE A 26 -2.31 -14.30 13.82
N GLY A 27 -2.92 -14.15 12.65
CA GLY A 27 -4.34 -14.42 12.48
C GLY A 27 -4.75 -14.55 11.03
N GLY A 28 -6.06 -14.80 10.81
CA GLY A 28 -6.65 -14.71 9.49
C GLY A 28 -6.84 -13.26 9.08
N GLY A 29 -6.58 -12.96 7.81
CA GLY A 29 -6.78 -11.64 7.23
C GLY A 29 -8.17 -11.44 6.62
N ARG A 30 -9.21 -12.17 7.09
CA ARG A 30 -10.58 -11.94 6.68
C ARG A 30 -11.25 -10.98 7.65
N PHE A 31 -11.81 -9.91 7.12
CA PHE A 31 -12.50 -8.88 7.89
C PHE A 31 -13.65 -8.28 7.08
N ASP A 32 -14.66 -7.84 7.81
CA ASP A 32 -15.85 -7.24 7.22
C ASP A 32 -15.61 -5.77 6.90
N VAL A 33 -16.05 -5.36 5.73
CA VAL A 33 -16.00 -3.96 5.32
C VAL A 33 -17.25 -3.64 4.50
N ASN A 34 -17.63 -2.37 4.49
CA ASN A 34 -18.62 -1.87 3.54
C ASN A 34 -17.92 -0.86 2.63
N MET A 35 -17.29 -1.36 1.57
CA MET A 35 -16.49 -0.54 0.67
C MET A 35 -16.68 -0.99 -0.77
N LEU A 36 -17.04 -0.08 -1.66
CA LEU A 36 -17.14 -0.32 -3.11
C LEU A 36 -18.01 -1.54 -3.50
N GLY A 37 -19.04 -1.85 -2.69
CA GLY A 37 -19.91 -3.01 -2.91
C GLY A 37 -19.35 -4.35 -2.41
N PHE A 38 -18.21 -4.35 -1.73
CA PHE A 38 -17.69 -5.53 -1.04
C PHE A 38 -18.17 -5.55 0.41
N GLU A 39 -18.58 -6.71 0.89
CA GLU A 39 -18.99 -6.93 2.28
C GLU A 39 -17.82 -7.37 3.17
N SER A 40 -16.84 -8.05 2.59
CA SER A 40 -15.65 -8.52 3.30
C SER A 40 -14.45 -8.64 2.39
N PHE A 41 -13.26 -8.58 2.98
CA PHE A 41 -12.00 -8.91 2.31
C PHE A 41 -11.34 -10.11 3.00
N ASP A 42 -10.65 -10.93 2.19
CA ASP A 42 -9.84 -12.05 2.66
C ASP A 42 -8.39 -11.85 2.16
N LEU A 43 -7.52 -11.45 3.07
CA LEU A 43 -6.09 -11.25 2.82
C LEU A 43 -5.24 -12.50 3.15
N GLY A 44 -5.89 -13.66 3.37
CA GLY A 44 -5.24 -14.92 3.74
C GLY A 44 -4.76 -14.92 5.19
N GLN A 45 -3.60 -15.51 5.45
CA GLN A 45 -2.94 -15.37 6.74
C GLN A 45 -2.34 -13.97 6.87
N ALA A 46 -2.33 -13.45 8.07
CA ALA A 46 -1.73 -12.17 8.34
C ALA A 46 -0.90 -12.21 9.62
N VAL A 47 0.17 -11.44 9.65
CA VAL A 47 1.10 -11.32 10.77
C VAL A 47 1.33 -9.84 11.04
N LEU A 48 1.15 -9.45 12.29
CA LEU A 48 1.53 -8.13 12.79
C LEU A 48 2.94 -8.20 13.40
N LEU A 49 3.85 -7.47 12.81
CA LEU A 49 5.23 -7.33 13.25
C LEU A 49 5.44 -5.98 13.96
N ALA A 50 6.34 -5.95 14.94
CA ALA A 50 6.81 -4.74 15.58
C ALA A 50 8.32 -4.57 15.41
N VAL A 51 8.75 -3.37 15.01
CA VAL A 51 10.14 -2.92 15.00
C VAL A 51 10.19 -1.62 15.78
N GLY A 52 10.50 -1.71 17.07
CA GLY A 52 10.34 -0.57 17.98
C GLY A 52 8.90 -0.06 18.00
N ALA A 53 8.71 1.23 17.68
CA ALA A 53 7.38 1.85 17.60
C ALA A 53 6.65 1.58 16.26
N ILE A 54 7.32 1.00 15.28
CA ILE A 54 6.72 0.74 13.97
C ILE A 54 5.93 -0.56 14.02
N ARG A 55 4.73 -0.55 13.45
CA ARG A 55 3.89 -1.73 13.21
C ARG A 55 3.83 -2.02 11.72
N ILE A 56 4.07 -3.28 11.35
CA ILE A 56 4.07 -3.73 9.96
C ILE A 56 3.09 -4.90 9.85
N LEU A 57 1.99 -4.68 9.14
CA LEU A 57 1.05 -5.74 8.83
C LEU A 57 1.46 -6.40 7.52
N VAL A 58 1.74 -7.70 7.58
CA VAL A 58 2.10 -8.52 6.43
C VAL A 58 0.97 -9.49 6.15
N THR A 59 0.49 -9.52 4.91
CA THR A 59 -0.62 -10.38 4.48
C THR A 59 -0.18 -11.34 3.40
N GLU A 60 -0.77 -12.53 3.38
CA GLU A 60 -0.48 -13.59 2.41
C GLU A 60 -0.98 -13.21 1.00
N LYS A 61 -2.21 -12.70 0.93
CA LYS A 61 -2.85 -12.34 -0.33
C LYS A 61 -2.79 -10.84 -0.57
N ARG A 62 -2.79 -10.46 -1.84
CA ARG A 62 -2.98 -9.08 -2.26
C ARG A 62 -4.47 -8.71 -2.15
N GLY A 63 -4.75 -7.45 -1.89
CA GLY A 63 -6.12 -6.98 -1.90
C GLY A 63 -6.22 -5.48 -1.68
N ILE A 64 -7.24 -4.86 -2.25
CA ILE A 64 -7.55 -3.45 -2.04
C ILE A 64 -7.89 -3.15 -0.58
N GLY A 65 -8.42 -4.14 0.14
CA GLY A 65 -8.75 -4.05 1.55
C GLY A 65 -7.55 -3.79 2.46
N GLY A 66 -6.32 -4.09 2.03
CA GLY A 66 -5.10 -3.78 2.77
C GLY A 66 -4.86 -2.29 3.01
N ASN A 67 -5.55 -1.42 2.28
CA ASN A 67 -5.52 0.03 2.47
C ASN A 67 -6.79 0.58 3.16
N HIS A 68 -7.62 -0.26 3.76
CA HIS A 68 -8.81 0.17 4.49
C HIS A 68 -8.56 0.15 6.01
N PRO A 69 -9.07 1.14 6.79
CA PRO A 69 -8.86 1.20 8.23
C PRO A 69 -9.24 -0.08 8.98
N SER A 70 -10.31 -0.75 8.56
CA SER A 70 -10.79 -1.99 9.20
C SER A 70 -9.74 -3.10 9.28
N VAL A 71 -8.71 -3.09 8.42
CA VAL A 71 -7.64 -4.08 8.51
C VAL A 71 -6.80 -3.88 9.76
N TYR A 72 -6.60 -2.64 10.18
CA TYR A 72 -5.86 -2.30 11.40
C TYR A 72 -6.70 -2.58 12.64
N GLU A 73 -7.98 -2.20 12.60
CA GLU A 73 -8.96 -2.48 13.65
C GLU A 73 -9.09 -3.99 13.92
N HIS A 74 -9.07 -4.80 12.86
CA HIS A 74 -9.11 -6.26 12.95
C HIS A 74 -7.92 -6.86 13.72
N PHE A 75 -6.79 -6.15 13.78
CA PHE A 75 -5.59 -6.51 14.55
C PHE A 75 -5.43 -5.67 15.82
N ASP A 76 -6.50 -5.11 16.35
CA ASP A 76 -6.53 -4.29 17.56
C ASP A 76 -5.55 -3.09 17.53
N ILE A 77 -5.32 -2.54 16.33
CA ILE A 77 -4.51 -1.34 16.16
C ILE A 77 -5.43 -0.12 16.17
N ASP A 78 -5.33 0.70 17.21
CA ASP A 78 -6.01 1.98 17.27
C ASP A 78 -5.27 3.02 16.41
N LEU A 79 -5.94 3.48 15.35
CA LEU A 79 -5.38 4.47 14.44
C LEU A 79 -5.26 5.87 15.08
N ALA A 80 -6.00 6.15 16.17
CA ALA A 80 -5.87 7.39 16.91
C ALA A 80 -4.53 7.51 17.64
N ASP A 81 -3.90 6.39 17.97
CA ASP A 81 -2.57 6.35 18.59
C ASP A 81 -1.43 6.43 17.57
N ALA A 82 -1.73 6.27 16.27
CA ALA A 82 -0.73 6.29 15.23
C ALA A 82 -0.31 7.72 14.87
N LYS A 83 0.98 8.03 15.00
CA LYS A 83 1.53 9.32 14.53
C LYS A 83 1.62 9.41 13.02
N MET A 84 1.73 8.29 12.34
CA MET A 84 1.84 8.20 10.89
C MET A 84 1.30 6.85 10.41
N VAL A 85 0.54 6.87 9.32
CA VAL A 85 0.07 5.67 8.62
C VAL A 85 0.56 5.74 7.18
N VAL A 86 1.29 4.73 6.74
CA VAL A 86 1.78 4.63 5.35
C VAL A 86 0.78 3.86 4.52
N LEU A 87 0.25 4.51 3.49
CA LEU A 87 -0.72 3.92 2.57
C LEU A 87 -0.11 3.84 1.17
N LYS A 88 -0.10 2.65 0.59
CA LYS A 88 0.30 2.47 -0.81
C LYS A 88 -0.93 2.64 -1.72
N THR A 89 -1.38 3.87 -1.86
CA THR A 89 -2.58 4.19 -2.64
C THR A 89 -2.60 5.65 -3.08
N ALA A 90 -3.24 5.94 -4.20
CA ALA A 90 -3.47 7.31 -4.66
C ALA A 90 -4.74 7.93 -4.03
N SER A 91 -5.75 7.13 -3.67
CA SER A 91 -7.09 7.62 -3.30
C SER A 91 -7.60 7.14 -1.94
N ASN A 92 -7.20 5.97 -1.46
CA ASN A 92 -7.82 5.36 -0.28
C ASN A 92 -7.51 6.10 1.05
N TRP A 93 -6.63 7.10 1.05
CA TRP A 93 -6.40 7.96 2.20
C TRP A 93 -7.70 8.65 2.69
N GLN A 94 -8.69 8.77 1.82
CA GLN A 94 -9.99 9.35 2.17
C GLN A 94 -10.74 8.55 3.24
N PHE A 95 -10.51 7.25 3.37
CA PHE A 95 -11.09 6.42 4.43
C PHE A 95 -10.53 6.73 5.83
N TYR A 96 -9.43 7.49 5.89
CA TYR A 96 -8.74 7.85 7.12
C TYR A 96 -9.06 9.27 7.60
N GLN A 97 -9.95 10.01 6.94
CA GLN A 97 -10.22 11.43 7.18
C GLN A 97 -10.45 11.78 8.66
N GLN A 98 -11.10 10.90 9.42
CA GLN A 98 -11.38 11.15 10.83
C GLN A 98 -10.12 11.16 11.73
N TRP A 99 -8.99 10.63 11.27
CA TRP A 99 -7.72 10.59 12.00
C TRP A 99 -6.66 11.50 11.40
N ILE A 100 -6.86 12.01 10.18
CA ILE A 100 -5.84 12.75 9.44
C ILE A 100 -5.79 14.21 9.89
N SER A 101 -4.62 14.66 10.31
CA SER A 101 -4.30 16.09 10.43
C SER A 101 -3.56 16.63 9.20
N GLU A 102 -2.76 15.79 8.53
CA GLU A 102 -1.96 16.14 7.36
C GLU A 102 -1.80 14.95 6.43
N VAL A 103 -1.72 15.21 5.12
CA VAL A 103 -1.45 14.20 4.09
C VAL A 103 -0.11 14.53 3.42
N ILE A 104 0.88 13.65 3.64
CA ILE A 104 2.18 13.74 2.98
C ILE A 104 2.14 12.83 1.74
N ARG A 105 2.21 13.42 0.56
CA ARG A 105 2.30 12.68 -0.69
C ARG A 105 3.76 12.37 -0.99
N VAL A 106 4.05 11.09 -1.19
CA VAL A 106 5.40 10.61 -1.50
C VAL A 106 5.37 9.94 -2.86
N ASP A 107 6.23 10.37 -3.75
CA ASP A 107 6.48 9.71 -5.02
C ASP A 107 7.64 8.73 -4.85
N THR A 108 7.39 7.49 -5.25
CA THR A 108 8.38 6.40 -5.15
C THR A 108 8.40 5.61 -6.45
N PRO A 109 9.56 5.08 -6.86
CA PRO A 109 9.65 4.24 -8.04
C PRO A 109 8.64 3.08 -7.99
N GLY A 110 7.96 2.83 -9.10
CA GLY A 110 6.98 1.75 -9.19
C GLY A 110 6.33 1.65 -10.57
N GLY A 111 5.77 0.48 -10.88
CA GLY A 111 5.13 0.22 -12.16
C GLY A 111 3.80 0.98 -12.40
N THR A 112 3.33 1.75 -11.41
CA THR A 112 2.12 2.57 -11.49
C THR A 112 2.44 4.05 -11.27
N THR A 113 3.63 4.49 -11.71
CA THR A 113 4.03 5.90 -11.67
C THR A 113 3.09 6.78 -12.48
N SER A 114 2.90 8.03 -12.03
CA SER A 114 2.23 9.07 -12.81
C SER A 114 3.16 9.78 -13.79
N HIS A 115 4.46 9.53 -13.70
CA HIS A 115 5.48 10.05 -14.62
C HIS A 115 5.55 9.17 -15.86
N LEU A 116 4.56 9.30 -16.74
CA LEU A 116 4.41 8.45 -17.93
C LEU A 116 5.55 8.64 -18.93
N GLU A 117 6.18 9.80 -18.94
CA GLU A 117 7.33 10.16 -19.77
C GLU A 117 8.60 9.38 -19.41
N GLU A 118 8.71 8.88 -18.17
CA GLU A 118 9.86 8.11 -17.69
C GLU A 118 9.75 6.61 -18.01
N LEU A 119 8.58 6.16 -18.48
CA LEU A 119 8.36 4.75 -18.77
C LEU A 119 8.94 4.36 -20.14
N PRO A 120 9.57 3.17 -20.25
CA PRO A 120 10.20 2.72 -21.49
C PRO A 120 9.18 2.19 -22.50
N TRP A 121 8.32 3.05 -23.01
CA TRP A 121 7.30 2.70 -23.99
C TRP A 121 7.92 2.19 -25.30
N GLN A 122 7.58 0.96 -25.72
CA GLN A 122 8.12 0.34 -26.92
C GLN A 122 7.10 0.21 -28.06
N HIS A 123 5.81 0.04 -27.72
CA HIS A 123 4.76 -0.28 -28.72
C HIS A 123 3.58 0.70 -28.65
N LEU A 124 3.79 1.86 -28.06
CA LEU A 124 2.76 2.87 -27.94
C LEU A 124 2.59 3.61 -29.27
N PRO A 125 1.39 3.65 -29.88
CA PRO A 125 1.15 4.47 -31.05
C PRO A 125 1.33 5.96 -30.72
N ARG A 126 1.94 6.69 -31.66
CA ARG A 126 2.23 8.13 -31.50
C ARG A 126 1.58 8.92 -32.63
N PRO A 127 1.11 10.15 -32.43
CA PRO A 127 1.13 10.92 -31.18
C PRO A 127 0.03 10.46 -30.21
N ILE A 128 0.29 10.55 -28.90
CA ILE A 128 -0.67 10.24 -27.86
C ILE A 128 -0.51 11.17 -26.65
N TYR A 129 -1.61 11.77 -26.19
CA TYR A 129 -1.61 12.57 -24.97
C TYR A 129 -1.46 11.68 -23.73
N PRO A 130 -0.73 12.06 -22.69
CA PRO A 130 0.00 13.35 -22.51
C PRO A 130 1.48 13.29 -22.96
N LEU A 131 1.92 12.25 -23.63
CA LEU A 131 3.33 12.05 -24.01
C LEU A 131 3.75 12.90 -25.22
N ASP A 132 2.79 13.36 -25.99
CA ASP A 132 3.01 14.19 -27.19
C ASP A 132 2.15 15.46 -27.13
N GLU A 133 2.66 16.51 -27.72
CA GLU A 133 1.84 17.68 -28.04
C GLU A 133 0.84 17.31 -29.13
N MET A 134 -0.45 17.53 -28.86
CA MET A 134 -1.50 17.35 -29.85
C MET A 134 -1.71 18.62 -30.63
N ALA A 135 -1.82 18.54 -31.97
CA ALA A 135 -2.14 19.70 -32.77
C ALA A 135 -3.54 20.23 -32.37
N GLU A 136 -3.62 21.53 -32.11
CA GLU A 136 -4.90 22.23 -31.98
C GLU A 136 -5.56 22.24 -33.36
N GLU A 137 -6.80 21.73 -33.47
CA GLU A 137 -7.64 21.82 -34.67
C GLU A 137 -8.27 23.22 -34.80
#